data_16c96fc5714166db6e986f473cb2dfa3
#
_entry.id   16c96fc5714166db6e986f473cb2dfa3
#
_cell.length_a   1.000
_cell.length_b   1.000
_cell.length_c   1.000
_cell.angle_alpha   90.00
_cell.angle_beta   90.00
_cell.angle_gamma   90.00
#
_symmetry.space_group_name_H-M   'P 1'
#
loop_
_entity.id
_entity.type
_entity.pdbx_description
1 polymer ?
#
loop_
_entity_poly.entity_id
_entity_poly.type
_entity_poly.pdbx_seq_one_letter_code
_entity_poly.pdbx_strand_id
1 'polypeptide(L)'
;MQHSVPSTWPNSQYSMHVGTSLHKWHIQRLGKPGGKKVLFIHGTGSSSHTWSNTVEFLVDQFEILLIDLPGHGFSKLPAPNESSLQSVVNGSMELIKKISFVPDLIVGHSAGAAIAVLLTEQIETKNGTICINAAFGEFPGIAGVMFPIFAKIIAVLPYSSDILASLSRNNERTEKLIANTGSQITNDRLSYYKILFSEPDHVKGT
;
A
#
# COMPACT_ATOMS: atom_id res chain seq x y z
N MET A 1 -5.27 -20.55 -0.71
CA MET A 1 -4.07 -20.65 -1.56
C MET A 1 -3.41 -19.26 -1.56
N GLN A 2 -2.09 -19.21 -1.50
CA GLN A 2 -1.36 -17.96 -1.61
C GLN A 2 -1.29 -17.62 -3.09
N HIS A 3 -1.87 -16.50 -3.52
CA HIS A 3 -1.76 -16.07 -4.91
C HIS A 3 -0.31 -15.72 -5.18
N SER A 4 0.26 -16.29 -6.24
CA SER A 4 1.62 -15.96 -6.66
C SER A 4 1.61 -14.59 -7.31
N VAL A 5 2.58 -13.75 -6.97
CA VAL A 5 2.76 -12.45 -7.63
C VAL A 5 3.04 -12.69 -9.12
N PRO A 6 2.25 -12.10 -10.05
CA PRO A 6 2.47 -12.28 -11.47
C PRO A 6 3.88 -11.79 -11.90
N SER A 7 4.51 -12.47 -12.85
CA SER A 7 5.82 -12.05 -13.39
C SER A 7 5.77 -10.69 -14.08
N THR A 8 4.60 -10.26 -14.53
CA THR A 8 4.35 -8.93 -15.12
C THR A 8 4.21 -7.81 -14.07
N TRP A 9 4.17 -8.16 -12.77
CA TRP A 9 4.13 -7.17 -11.70
C TRP A 9 5.49 -6.47 -11.57
N PRO A 10 5.52 -5.14 -11.39
CA PRO A 10 6.79 -4.43 -11.29
C PRO A 10 7.62 -4.96 -10.12
N ASN A 11 8.90 -5.17 -10.38
CA ASN A 11 9.87 -5.69 -9.39
C ASN A 11 9.51 -7.07 -8.82
N SER A 12 8.70 -7.87 -9.53
CA SER A 12 8.21 -9.17 -9.06
C SER A 12 9.32 -10.14 -8.63
N GLN A 13 10.50 -10.07 -9.26
CA GLN A 13 11.67 -10.88 -8.91
C GLN A 13 12.20 -10.60 -7.49
N TYR A 14 11.86 -9.47 -6.89
CA TYR A 14 12.23 -9.08 -5.52
C TYR A 14 11.09 -9.31 -4.52
N SER A 15 9.98 -9.88 -4.97
CA SER A 15 8.79 -10.13 -4.16
C SER A 15 8.99 -11.29 -3.20
N MET A 16 8.56 -11.09 -1.97
CA MET A 16 8.51 -12.16 -0.97
C MET A 16 7.33 -11.96 -0.02
N HIS A 17 6.89 -13.07 0.60
CA HIS A 17 5.86 -13.03 1.62
C HIS A 17 6.46 -13.29 2.99
N VAL A 18 6.12 -12.44 3.96
CA VAL A 18 6.61 -12.52 5.34
C VAL A 18 5.43 -12.56 6.29
N GLY A 19 5.34 -13.60 7.11
CA GLY A 19 4.35 -13.67 8.19
C GLY A 19 4.89 -13.00 9.45
N THR A 20 4.07 -12.17 10.07
CA THR A 20 4.24 -11.65 11.43
C THR A 20 3.17 -12.26 12.35
N SER A 21 3.12 -11.88 13.62
CA SER A 21 2.08 -12.38 14.54
C SER A 21 0.67 -11.99 14.10
N LEU A 22 0.52 -10.75 13.57
CA LEU A 22 -0.76 -10.16 13.19
C LEU A 22 -1.07 -10.26 11.69
N HIS A 23 -0.05 -10.17 10.84
CA HIS A 23 -0.25 -9.98 9.41
C HIS A 23 0.62 -10.90 8.56
N LYS A 24 0.16 -11.16 7.32
CA LYS A 24 0.94 -11.80 6.25
C LYS A 24 1.21 -10.79 5.17
N TRP A 25 2.42 -10.29 5.13
CA TRP A 25 2.87 -9.22 4.27
C TRP A 25 3.37 -9.72 2.92
N HIS A 26 3.06 -9.00 1.86
CA HIS A 26 3.85 -8.99 0.64
C HIS A 26 4.81 -7.80 0.70
N ILE A 27 6.06 -8.04 0.38
CA ILE A 27 7.10 -7.02 0.35
C ILE A 27 7.99 -7.21 -0.88
N GLN A 28 8.66 -6.12 -1.28
CA GLN A 28 9.74 -6.17 -2.25
C GLN A 28 10.97 -5.51 -1.65
N ARG A 29 12.11 -6.23 -1.63
CA ARG A 29 13.38 -5.71 -1.15
C ARG A 29 14.37 -5.69 -2.30
N LEU A 30 14.81 -4.50 -2.67
CA LEU A 30 15.61 -4.27 -3.86
C LEU A 30 16.64 -3.17 -3.64
N GLY A 31 17.46 -2.92 -4.67
CA GLY A 31 18.45 -1.86 -4.67
C GLY A 31 19.80 -2.31 -4.11
N LYS A 32 20.61 -1.36 -3.62
CA LYS A 32 22.01 -1.55 -3.24
C LYS A 32 22.13 -2.18 -1.85
N PRO A 33 22.59 -3.44 -1.73
CA PRO A 33 22.80 -4.07 -0.43
C PRO A 33 23.77 -3.26 0.43
N GLY A 34 23.40 -3.00 1.70
CA GLY A 34 24.20 -2.21 2.62
C GLY A 34 24.18 -0.69 2.37
N GLY A 35 23.41 -0.22 1.39
CA GLY A 35 23.10 1.19 1.21
C GLY A 35 22.26 1.75 2.36
N LYS A 36 22.01 3.08 2.35
CA LYS A 36 21.04 3.68 3.27
C LYS A 36 19.67 3.06 2.99
N LYS A 37 18.95 2.69 4.05
CA LYS A 37 17.70 1.96 3.98
C LYS A 37 16.51 2.90 3.88
N VAL A 38 15.69 2.72 2.85
CA VAL A 38 14.46 3.50 2.63
C VAL A 38 13.25 2.58 2.61
N LEU A 39 12.29 2.84 3.49
CA LEU A 39 11.00 2.18 3.54
C LEU A 39 9.96 3.03 2.81
N PHE A 40 9.23 2.44 1.87
CA PHE A 40 8.12 3.09 1.17
C PHE A 40 6.78 2.47 1.56
N ILE A 41 5.81 3.32 1.91
CA ILE A 41 4.46 2.93 2.36
C ILE A 41 3.43 3.61 1.46
N HIS A 42 2.64 2.83 0.74
CA HIS A 42 1.59 3.33 -0.17
C HIS A 42 0.33 3.78 0.57
N GLY A 43 -0.59 4.44 -0.13
CA GLY A 43 -1.90 4.85 0.39
C GLY A 43 -3.00 3.79 0.20
N THR A 44 -4.18 4.03 0.77
CA THR A 44 -5.37 3.18 0.61
C THR A 44 -5.69 2.97 -0.87
N GLY A 45 -6.14 1.77 -1.22
CA GLY A 45 -6.51 1.41 -2.60
C GLY A 45 -5.33 1.21 -3.55
N SER A 46 -4.09 1.24 -3.05
CA SER A 46 -2.88 1.09 -3.84
C SER A 46 -2.05 -0.12 -3.38
N SER A 47 -0.79 -0.19 -3.79
CA SER A 47 0.19 -1.19 -3.37
C SER A 47 1.62 -0.72 -3.71
N SER A 48 2.59 -1.59 -3.53
CA SER A 48 4.01 -1.37 -3.87
C SER A 48 4.25 -0.85 -5.29
N HIS A 49 3.38 -1.20 -6.27
CA HIS A 49 3.49 -0.74 -7.66
C HIS A 49 3.51 0.79 -7.81
N THR A 50 2.90 1.52 -6.88
CA THR A 50 2.91 3.00 -6.87
C THR A 50 4.31 3.56 -6.95
N TRP A 51 5.28 2.87 -6.38
CA TRP A 51 6.65 3.30 -6.25
C TRP A 51 7.56 2.85 -7.39
N SER A 52 7.08 2.01 -8.34
CA SER A 52 7.91 1.39 -9.38
C SER A 52 8.79 2.38 -10.13
N ASN A 53 8.22 3.45 -10.66
CA ASN A 53 8.96 4.48 -11.39
C ASN A 53 9.92 5.27 -10.50
N THR A 54 9.56 5.49 -9.23
CA THR A 54 10.41 6.23 -8.28
C THR A 54 11.65 5.43 -7.91
N VAL A 55 11.48 4.15 -7.65
CA VAL A 55 12.60 3.30 -7.18
C VAL A 55 13.63 3.05 -8.26
N GLU A 56 13.27 3.09 -9.55
CA GLU A 56 14.22 2.99 -10.66
C GLU A 56 15.37 4.01 -10.57
N PHE A 57 15.10 5.20 -10.06
CA PHE A 57 16.11 6.25 -9.88
C PHE A 57 16.93 6.10 -8.58
N LEU A 58 16.54 5.18 -7.70
CA LEU A 58 17.09 5.08 -6.35
C LEU A 58 17.85 3.77 -6.10
N VAL A 59 17.62 2.73 -6.92
CA VAL A 59 18.17 1.38 -6.69
C VAL A 59 19.70 1.32 -6.63
N ASP A 60 20.39 2.19 -7.33
CA ASP A 60 21.86 2.22 -7.34
C ASP A 60 22.48 2.86 -6.09
N GLN A 61 21.67 3.55 -5.28
CA GLN A 61 22.14 4.31 -4.13
C GLN A 61 21.63 3.78 -2.80
N PHE A 62 20.39 3.25 -2.79
CA PHE A 62 19.67 2.89 -1.57
C PHE A 62 19.33 1.40 -1.53
N GLU A 63 19.24 0.86 -0.33
CA GLU A 63 18.57 -0.40 -0.07
C GLU A 63 17.09 -0.09 0.23
N ILE A 64 16.18 -0.60 -0.59
CA ILE A 64 14.78 -0.19 -0.63
C ILE A 64 13.89 -1.33 -0.17
N LEU A 65 12.92 -1.01 0.68
CA LEU A 65 11.84 -1.89 1.08
C LEU A 65 10.51 -1.25 0.68
N LEU A 66 9.76 -1.95 -0.17
CA LEU A 66 8.36 -1.64 -0.50
C LEU A 66 7.48 -2.63 0.26
N ILE A 67 6.44 -2.17 0.92
CA ILE A 67 5.47 -3.03 1.60
C ILE A 67 4.08 -2.83 1.01
N ASP A 68 3.35 -3.92 0.84
CA ASP A 68 1.90 -3.85 0.65
C ASP A 68 1.23 -3.88 2.03
N LEU A 69 0.41 -2.87 2.32
CA LEU A 69 -0.32 -2.80 3.59
C LEU A 69 -1.27 -4.00 3.75
N PRO A 70 -1.62 -4.40 4.98
CA PRO A 70 -2.58 -5.48 5.22
C PRO A 70 -3.88 -5.26 4.44
N GLY A 71 -4.35 -6.28 3.72
CA GLY A 71 -5.51 -6.19 2.85
C GLY A 71 -5.29 -5.39 1.55
N HIS A 72 -4.05 -5.08 1.19
CA HIS A 72 -3.71 -4.39 -0.06
C HIS A 72 -2.69 -5.20 -0.86
N GLY A 73 -2.68 -5.00 -2.18
CA GLY A 73 -1.76 -5.70 -3.07
C GLY A 73 -1.87 -7.21 -2.91
N PHE A 74 -0.75 -7.84 -2.60
CA PHE A 74 -0.65 -9.27 -2.34
C PHE A 74 -0.51 -9.60 -0.84
N SER A 75 -0.63 -8.62 0.05
CA SER A 75 -0.75 -8.83 1.50
C SER A 75 -2.13 -9.37 1.84
N LYS A 76 -2.19 -10.28 2.83
CA LYS A 76 -3.45 -10.87 3.23
C LYS A 76 -4.35 -9.87 3.97
N LEU A 77 -5.67 -10.05 3.78
CA LEU A 77 -6.66 -9.34 4.58
C LEU A 77 -6.49 -9.72 6.05
N PRO A 78 -6.32 -8.77 6.95
CA PRO A 78 -6.22 -9.05 8.39
C PRO A 78 -7.57 -9.42 8.98
N ALA A 79 -7.58 -9.97 10.19
CA ALA A 79 -8.80 -10.09 10.96
C ALA A 79 -9.38 -8.69 11.26
N PRO A 80 -10.71 -8.52 11.43
CA PRO A 80 -11.33 -7.21 11.63
C PRO A 80 -10.75 -6.38 12.78
N ASN A 81 -10.32 -7.03 13.86
CA ASN A 81 -9.67 -6.41 15.02
C ASN A 81 -8.20 -6.02 14.78
N GLU A 82 -7.61 -6.44 13.65
CA GLU A 82 -6.21 -6.22 13.29
C GLU A 82 -6.07 -5.16 12.17
N SER A 83 -7.16 -4.52 11.75
CA SER A 83 -7.19 -3.51 10.68
C SER A 83 -7.01 -2.08 11.18
N SER A 84 -6.87 -1.87 12.50
CA SER A 84 -6.67 -0.52 13.04
C SER A 84 -5.31 0.05 12.64
N LEU A 85 -5.21 1.38 12.55
CA LEU A 85 -3.95 2.08 12.28
C LEU A 85 -2.83 1.62 13.22
N GLN A 86 -3.13 1.50 14.52
CA GLN A 86 -2.16 1.04 15.52
C GLN A 86 -1.72 -0.41 15.28
N SER A 87 -2.64 -1.29 14.87
CA SER A 87 -2.32 -2.68 14.55
C SER A 87 -1.39 -2.77 13.32
N VAL A 88 -1.63 -1.95 12.31
CA VAL A 88 -0.78 -1.88 11.12
C VAL A 88 0.62 -1.35 11.47
N VAL A 89 0.71 -0.33 12.32
CA VAL A 89 1.99 0.19 12.82
C VAL A 89 2.76 -0.88 13.59
N ASN A 90 2.11 -1.57 14.53
CA ASN A 90 2.72 -2.64 15.33
C ASN A 90 3.20 -3.80 14.42
N GLY A 91 2.37 -4.21 13.47
CA GLY A 91 2.73 -5.25 12.49
C GLY A 91 3.89 -4.84 11.59
N SER A 92 3.97 -3.55 11.21
CA SER A 92 5.09 -3.00 10.44
C SER A 92 6.40 -3.02 11.24
N MET A 93 6.32 -2.70 12.54
CA MET A 93 7.46 -2.80 13.46
C MET A 93 7.98 -4.24 13.57
N GLU A 94 7.06 -5.20 13.73
CA GLU A 94 7.41 -6.61 13.79
C GLU A 94 8.03 -7.09 12.46
N LEU A 95 7.47 -6.67 11.32
CA LEU A 95 8.00 -6.96 9.99
C LEU A 95 9.45 -6.46 9.86
N ILE A 96 9.67 -5.18 10.13
CA ILE A 96 10.99 -4.52 10.05
C ILE A 96 12.03 -5.26 10.91
N LYS A 97 11.65 -5.60 12.14
CA LYS A 97 12.50 -6.37 13.05
C LYS A 97 12.80 -7.77 12.50
N LYS A 98 11.78 -8.47 12.02
CA LYS A 98 11.89 -9.85 11.52
C LYS A 98 12.81 -9.98 10.32
N ILE A 99 12.77 -9.00 9.40
CA ILE A 99 13.63 -8.99 8.20
C ILE A 99 14.94 -8.22 8.41
N SER A 100 15.21 -7.74 9.62
CA SER A 100 16.42 -6.95 9.97
C SER A 100 16.59 -5.72 9.07
N PHE A 101 15.50 -5.00 8.82
CA PHE A 101 15.47 -3.80 7.98
C PHE A 101 15.07 -2.58 8.80
N VAL A 102 15.99 -1.98 9.55
CA VAL A 102 15.75 -0.70 10.24
C VAL A 102 15.94 0.42 9.23
N PRO A 103 14.88 1.17 8.84
CA PRO A 103 14.98 2.22 7.84
C PRO A 103 15.75 3.44 8.36
N ASP A 104 16.60 4.01 7.52
CA ASP A 104 17.21 5.33 7.74
C ASP A 104 16.21 6.45 7.37
N LEU A 105 15.30 6.19 6.42
CA LEU A 105 14.27 7.10 5.94
C LEU A 105 12.98 6.33 5.70
N ILE A 106 11.83 6.92 6.05
CA ILE A 106 10.51 6.38 5.73
C ILE A 106 9.79 7.36 4.78
N VAL A 107 9.23 6.84 3.71
CA VAL A 107 8.43 7.61 2.74
C VAL A 107 7.01 7.06 2.74
N GLY A 108 6.04 7.89 3.07
CA GLY A 108 4.62 7.52 3.11
C GLY A 108 3.76 8.38 2.19
N HIS A 109 2.83 7.77 1.49
CA HIS A 109 1.85 8.45 0.65
C HIS A 109 0.44 8.31 1.24
N SER A 110 -0.33 9.41 1.30
CA SER A 110 -1.73 9.43 1.77
C SER A 110 -1.87 8.76 3.15
N ALA A 111 -2.66 7.70 3.30
CA ALA A 111 -2.77 6.91 4.55
C ALA A 111 -1.42 6.33 5.00
N GLY A 112 -0.55 5.95 4.07
CA GLY A 112 0.81 5.49 4.38
C GLY A 112 1.68 6.55 5.05
N ALA A 113 1.38 7.84 4.85
CA ALA A 113 2.09 8.92 5.54
C ALA A 113 1.77 8.93 7.05
N ALA A 114 0.51 8.68 7.44
CA ALA A 114 0.15 8.57 8.86
C ALA A 114 0.87 7.39 9.53
N ILE A 115 0.95 6.24 8.84
CA ILE A 115 1.71 5.08 9.32
C ILE A 115 3.19 5.42 9.43
N ALA A 116 3.77 6.12 8.44
CA ALA A 116 5.17 6.52 8.42
C ALA A 116 5.54 7.40 9.61
N VAL A 117 4.69 8.39 9.95
CA VAL A 117 4.89 9.27 11.12
C VAL A 117 4.89 8.46 12.42
N LEU A 118 3.87 7.61 12.62
CA LEU A 118 3.77 6.78 13.83
C LEU A 118 4.92 5.77 13.95
N LEU A 119 5.41 5.24 12.83
CA LEU A 119 6.60 4.40 12.82
C LEU A 119 7.84 5.20 13.23
N THR A 120 8.00 6.43 12.74
CA THR A 120 9.14 7.28 13.08
C THR A 120 9.20 7.64 14.56
N GLU A 121 8.05 7.72 15.24
CA GLU A 121 7.99 7.90 16.70
C GLU A 121 8.50 6.67 17.48
N GLN A 122 8.46 5.49 16.85
CA GLN A 122 8.88 4.22 17.48
C GLN A 122 10.26 3.74 17.00
N ILE A 123 10.73 4.25 15.87
CA ILE A 123 12.02 3.90 15.28
C ILE A 123 12.85 5.19 15.20
N GLU A 124 14.03 5.19 15.79
CA GLU A 124 14.98 6.28 15.62
C GLU A 124 15.54 6.27 14.18
N THR A 125 14.83 6.95 13.26
CA THR A 125 15.28 7.10 11.87
C THR A 125 16.32 8.18 11.77
N LYS A 126 17.44 7.94 11.06
CA LYS A 126 18.52 8.91 10.92
C LYS A 126 18.16 10.12 10.05
N ASN A 127 17.28 9.93 9.08
CA ASN A 127 16.93 10.94 8.07
C ASN A 127 15.45 11.35 8.11
N GLY A 128 14.69 10.88 9.10
CA GLY A 128 13.30 11.29 9.32
C GLY A 128 12.27 10.63 8.38
N THR A 129 11.23 11.38 8.05
CA THR A 129 10.07 10.91 7.27
C THR A 129 9.71 11.90 6.17
N ILE A 130 9.38 11.38 4.99
CA ILE A 130 8.81 12.15 3.89
C ILE A 130 7.33 11.77 3.76
N CYS A 131 6.45 12.76 3.88
CA CYS A 131 5.01 12.60 3.73
C CYS A 131 4.55 13.21 2.40
N ILE A 132 3.96 12.40 1.53
CA ILE A 132 3.46 12.82 0.22
C ILE A 132 1.94 12.79 0.26
N ASN A 133 1.29 13.93 -0.01
CA ASN A 133 -0.17 14.08 0.00
C ASN A 133 -0.80 13.46 1.25
N ALA A 134 -0.24 13.75 2.42
CA ALA A 134 -0.57 13.11 3.68
C ALA A 134 -2.02 13.33 4.10
N ALA A 135 -2.70 12.26 4.48
CA ALA A 135 -4.07 12.29 5.00
C ALA A 135 -4.06 12.44 6.54
N PHE A 136 -3.65 13.62 7.05
CA PHE A 136 -3.57 13.89 8.50
C PHE A 136 -4.82 14.55 9.08
N GLY A 137 -5.79 14.91 8.27
CA GLY A 137 -6.94 15.67 8.73
C GLY A 137 -8.23 15.26 8.05
N GLU A 138 -9.31 15.89 8.53
CA GLU A 138 -10.62 15.79 7.90
C GLU A 138 -10.61 16.55 6.56
N PHE A 139 -11.25 15.97 5.54
CA PHE A 139 -11.46 16.67 4.28
C PHE A 139 -12.34 17.91 4.54
N PRO A 140 -11.95 19.11 4.08
CA PRO A 140 -12.73 20.32 4.32
C PRO A 140 -14.08 20.28 3.60
N GLY A 141 -15.10 20.88 4.21
CA GLY A 141 -16.42 21.07 3.61
C GLY A 141 -17.27 19.80 3.50
N ILE A 142 -18.17 19.78 2.52
CA ILE A 142 -19.15 18.69 2.31
C ILE A 142 -18.44 17.33 2.07
N ALA A 143 -17.28 17.32 1.44
CA ALA A 143 -16.49 16.11 1.20
C ALA A 143 -16.05 15.44 2.51
N GLY A 144 -15.72 16.21 3.54
CA GLY A 144 -15.32 15.68 4.86
C GLY A 144 -16.43 14.91 5.57
N VAL A 145 -17.69 15.30 5.34
CA VAL A 145 -18.86 14.61 5.91
C VAL A 145 -19.30 13.45 5.02
N MET A 146 -19.30 13.65 3.71
CA MET A 146 -19.82 12.67 2.75
C MET A 146 -18.89 11.49 2.55
N PHE A 147 -17.57 11.69 2.49
CA PHE A 147 -16.60 10.62 2.23
C PHE A 147 -16.64 9.49 3.29
N PRO A 148 -16.62 9.77 4.61
CA PRO A 148 -16.78 8.73 5.63
C PRO A 148 -18.13 8.01 5.56
N ILE A 149 -19.21 8.72 5.17
CA ILE A 149 -20.55 8.14 5.02
C ILE A 149 -20.57 7.20 3.81
N PHE A 150 -20.05 7.62 2.66
CA PHE A 150 -19.95 6.76 1.48
C PHE A 150 -19.05 5.55 1.71
N ALA A 151 -17.90 5.73 2.36
CA ALA A 151 -17.02 4.62 2.72
C ALA A 151 -17.73 3.60 3.62
N LYS A 152 -18.49 4.05 4.63
CA LYS A 152 -19.29 3.17 5.49
C LYS A 152 -20.42 2.49 4.73
N ILE A 153 -21.13 3.18 3.83
CA ILE A 153 -22.18 2.59 3.01
C ILE A 153 -21.61 1.49 2.11
N ILE A 154 -20.50 1.75 1.43
CA ILE A 154 -19.83 0.77 0.57
C ILE A 154 -19.35 -0.44 1.40
N ALA A 155 -18.78 -0.22 2.57
CA ALA A 155 -18.30 -1.29 3.46
C ALA A 155 -19.42 -2.18 4.01
N VAL A 156 -20.63 -1.65 4.16
CA VAL A 156 -21.80 -2.39 4.73
C VAL A 156 -22.66 -3.05 3.64
N LEU A 157 -22.55 -2.61 2.38
CA LEU A 157 -23.35 -3.22 1.29
C LEU A 157 -22.88 -4.65 1.03
N PRO A 158 -23.78 -5.65 1.16
CA PRO A 158 -23.47 -7.02 0.74
C PRO A 158 -23.11 -7.02 -0.76
N TYR A 159 -22.08 -7.75 -1.14
CA TYR A 159 -21.54 -7.83 -2.51
C TYR A 159 -20.85 -6.55 -3.03
N SER A 160 -20.51 -5.57 -2.18
CA SER A 160 -19.78 -4.36 -2.61
C SER A 160 -18.44 -4.71 -3.28
N SER A 161 -17.72 -5.71 -2.77
CA SER A 161 -16.50 -6.24 -3.37
C SER A 161 -16.72 -6.82 -4.77
N ASP A 162 -17.81 -7.55 -4.99
CA ASP A 162 -18.11 -8.17 -6.28
C ASP A 162 -18.57 -7.12 -7.31
N ILE A 163 -19.31 -6.11 -6.84
CA ILE A 163 -19.70 -4.95 -7.65
C ILE A 163 -18.45 -4.15 -8.05
N LEU A 164 -17.53 -3.88 -7.12
CA LEU A 164 -16.28 -3.16 -7.39
C LEU A 164 -15.40 -3.97 -8.36
N ALA A 165 -15.24 -5.26 -8.14
CA ALA A 165 -14.54 -6.17 -9.04
C ALA A 165 -15.18 -6.26 -10.43
N SER A 166 -16.50 -6.19 -10.52
CA SER A 166 -17.23 -6.17 -11.80
C SER A 166 -17.08 -4.83 -12.53
N LEU A 167 -17.14 -3.71 -11.81
CA LEU A 167 -16.93 -2.37 -12.36
C LEU A 167 -15.50 -2.19 -12.89
N SER A 168 -14.51 -2.78 -12.21
CA SER A 168 -13.10 -2.69 -12.58
C SER A 168 -12.71 -3.52 -13.81
N ARG A 169 -13.55 -4.47 -14.25
CA ARG A 169 -13.33 -5.20 -15.50
C ARG A 169 -13.53 -4.33 -16.74
N ASN A 170 -14.21 -3.20 -16.62
CA ASN A 170 -14.38 -2.26 -17.71
C ASN A 170 -13.26 -1.20 -17.69
N ASN A 171 -12.42 -1.19 -18.74
CA ASN A 171 -11.25 -0.29 -18.85
C ASN A 171 -11.62 1.18 -18.64
N GLU A 172 -12.65 1.65 -19.33
CA GLU A 172 -13.07 3.05 -19.29
C GLU A 172 -13.53 3.49 -17.88
N ARG A 173 -14.19 2.58 -17.15
CA ARG A 173 -14.60 2.85 -15.77
C ARG A 173 -13.43 2.86 -14.81
N THR A 174 -12.49 1.91 -14.98
CA THR A 174 -11.26 1.88 -14.17
C THR A 174 -10.43 3.13 -14.41
N GLU A 175 -10.26 3.56 -15.67
CA GLU A 175 -9.57 4.79 -16.03
C GLU A 175 -10.21 6.02 -15.37
N LYS A 176 -11.54 6.14 -15.44
CA LYS A 176 -12.27 7.25 -14.80
C LYS A 176 -12.12 7.25 -13.28
N LEU A 177 -12.17 6.08 -12.64
CA LEU A 177 -11.97 5.96 -11.19
C LEU A 177 -10.58 6.46 -10.77
N ILE A 178 -9.53 6.03 -11.50
CA ILE A 178 -8.15 6.42 -11.19
C ILE A 178 -7.92 7.90 -11.57
N ALA A 179 -8.44 8.37 -12.71
CA ALA A 179 -8.32 9.77 -13.13
C ALA A 179 -8.94 10.74 -12.09
N ASN A 180 -10.04 10.34 -11.46
CA ASN A 180 -10.67 11.13 -10.40
C ASN A 180 -9.80 11.29 -9.13
N THR A 181 -8.78 10.45 -8.96
CA THR A 181 -7.77 10.62 -7.89
C THR A 181 -6.67 11.63 -8.25
N GLY A 182 -6.73 12.25 -9.43
CA GLY A 182 -5.70 13.16 -9.94
C GLY A 182 -4.48 12.45 -10.55
N SER A 183 -4.52 11.12 -10.66
CA SER A 183 -3.42 10.32 -11.19
C SER A 183 -3.43 10.29 -12.73
N GLN A 184 -2.27 10.50 -13.36
CA GLN A 184 -2.12 10.22 -14.79
C GLN A 184 -2.00 8.70 -14.99
N ILE A 185 -2.82 8.18 -15.92
CA ILE A 185 -2.88 6.74 -16.19
C ILE A 185 -2.10 6.45 -17.46
N THR A 186 -1.11 5.55 -17.34
CA THR A 186 -0.49 4.87 -18.47
C THR A 186 -1.12 3.49 -18.64
N ASN A 187 -0.99 2.87 -19.81
CA ASN A 187 -1.51 1.52 -20.07
C ASN A 187 -0.97 0.49 -19.08
N ASP A 188 0.30 0.61 -18.68
CA ASP A 188 0.92 -0.28 -17.69
C ASP A 188 0.27 -0.13 -16.32
N ARG A 189 0.05 1.09 -15.85
CA ARG A 189 -0.64 1.35 -14.57
C ARG A 189 -2.06 0.81 -14.57
N LEU A 190 -2.78 0.95 -15.68
CA LEU A 190 -4.12 0.36 -15.83
C LEU A 190 -4.08 -1.17 -15.66
N SER A 191 -3.06 -1.84 -16.23
CA SER A 191 -2.89 -3.29 -16.10
C SER A 191 -2.65 -3.70 -14.65
N TYR A 192 -1.87 -2.95 -13.88
CA TYR A 192 -1.61 -3.21 -12.46
C TYR A 192 -2.88 -3.08 -11.61
N TYR A 193 -3.69 -2.05 -11.84
CA TYR A 193 -4.98 -1.93 -11.14
C TYR A 193 -5.95 -3.06 -11.48
N LYS A 194 -5.95 -3.58 -12.71
CA LYS A 194 -6.76 -4.76 -13.05
C LYS A 194 -6.32 -6.01 -12.27
N ILE A 195 -5.00 -6.20 -12.12
CA ILE A 195 -4.48 -7.28 -11.28
C ILE A 195 -4.95 -7.08 -9.83
N LEU A 196 -4.81 -5.88 -9.27
CA LEU A 196 -5.25 -5.57 -7.91
C LEU A 196 -6.74 -5.83 -7.69
N PHE A 197 -7.57 -5.42 -8.62
CA PHE A 197 -9.02 -5.65 -8.54
C PHE A 197 -9.43 -7.12 -8.77
N SER A 198 -8.51 -7.96 -9.25
CA SER A 198 -8.72 -9.41 -9.29
C SER A 198 -8.31 -10.12 -8.00
N GLU A 199 -7.59 -9.42 -7.09
CA GLU A 199 -7.17 -9.96 -5.80
C GLU A 199 -8.27 -9.74 -4.74
N PRO A 200 -8.92 -10.82 -4.23
CA PRO A 200 -10.04 -10.68 -3.30
C PRO A 200 -9.69 -9.97 -2.00
N ASP A 201 -8.47 -10.19 -1.48
CA ASP A 201 -8.02 -9.56 -0.25
C ASP A 201 -7.81 -8.04 -0.44
N HIS A 202 -7.33 -7.63 -1.63
CA HIS A 202 -7.20 -6.21 -1.98
C HIS A 202 -8.55 -5.51 -2.08
N VAL A 203 -9.51 -6.13 -2.79
CA VAL A 203 -10.84 -5.55 -2.98
C VAL A 203 -11.61 -5.39 -1.67
N LYS A 204 -11.40 -6.29 -0.70
CA LYS A 204 -12.04 -6.23 0.61
C LYS A 204 -11.32 -5.31 1.60
N GLY A 205 -10.03 -5.07 1.40
CA GLY A 205 -9.20 -4.25 2.29
C GLY A 205 -9.20 -2.76 1.95
N THR A 206 -9.65 -2.40 0.75
CA THR A 206 -9.74 -1.03 0.25
C THR A 206 -11.14 -0.45 0.39
#